data_adfa3ad5cd3f5c3953a33f914fce3a0d
#
_entry.id   adfa3ad5cd3f5c3953a33f914fce3a0d
#
_cell.length_a   1.000
_cell.length_b   1.000
_cell.length_c   1.000
_cell.angle_alpha   90.00
_cell.angle_beta   90.00
_cell.angle_gamma   90.00
#
_symmetry.space_group_name_H-M   'P 1'
#
loop_
_entity.id
_entity.type
_entity.pdbx_description
1 polymer ?
#
loop_
_entity_poly.entity_id
_entity_poly.type
_entity_poly.pdbx_seq_one_letter_code
_entity_poly.pdbx_strand_id
1 'polypeptide(L)'
;MRILLIASAYNSMTQRVHAELADREHDVSVELALGDEVMRDAVHRFDPDLVIAPMLTTAIPADIWSAVPCLIVHPGPVGDRGPSSLDWAIMTGALRWGVTVLQANAEMDAGDIWASAEFAMPDCSKSSVYRTEVADAAAEAVLLAAARFAGARY
;
A
#
# COMPACT_ATOMS: atom_id res chain seq x y z
N MET A 1 11.91 7.87 -9.60
CA MET A 1 12.43 7.34 -8.32
C MET A 1 12.57 5.82 -8.41
N ARG A 2 13.42 5.26 -7.55
CA ARG A 2 13.52 3.81 -7.34
C ARG A 2 12.52 3.41 -6.26
N ILE A 3 11.53 2.61 -6.62
CA ILE A 3 10.46 2.18 -5.73
C ILE A 3 10.49 0.66 -5.59
N LEU A 4 10.61 0.17 -4.36
CA LEU A 4 10.50 -1.25 -4.07
C LEU A 4 9.09 -1.55 -3.55
N LEU A 5 8.37 -2.43 -4.24
CA LEU A 5 7.12 -2.98 -3.75
C LEU A 5 7.41 -4.22 -2.91
N ILE A 6 6.92 -4.23 -1.67
CA ILE A 6 6.96 -5.40 -0.79
C ILE A 6 5.53 -5.87 -0.58
N ALA A 7 5.22 -7.09 -0.96
CA ALA A 7 3.88 -7.62 -0.90
C ALA A 7 3.88 -9.10 -0.46
N SER A 8 2.80 -9.52 0.19
CA SER A 8 2.62 -10.93 0.58
C SER A 8 2.34 -11.83 -0.63
N ALA A 9 1.79 -11.26 -1.72
CA ALA A 9 1.59 -11.96 -2.98
C ALA A 9 1.61 -10.96 -4.15
N TYR A 10 1.96 -11.44 -5.34
CA TYR A 10 1.85 -10.64 -6.57
C TYR A 10 0.44 -10.76 -7.14
N ASN A 11 -0.54 -10.30 -6.36
CA ASN A 11 -1.96 -10.33 -6.69
C ASN A 11 -2.35 -9.19 -7.64
N SER A 12 -3.64 -9.10 -7.98
CA SER A 12 -4.14 -8.09 -8.92
C SER A 12 -3.84 -6.65 -8.46
N MET A 13 -3.91 -6.36 -7.16
CA MET A 13 -3.59 -5.03 -6.64
C MET A 13 -2.10 -4.72 -6.78
N THR A 14 -1.23 -5.64 -6.41
CA THR A 14 0.22 -5.46 -6.56
C THR A 14 0.60 -5.27 -8.02
N GLN A 15 0.02 -6.06 -8.92
CA GLN A 15 0.21 -5.93 -10.36
C GLN A 15 -0.25 -4.56 -10.87
N ARG A 16 -1.42 -4.10 -10.43
CA ARG A 16 -1.98 -2.80 -10.80
C ARG A 16 -1.07 -1.65 -10.35
N VAL A 17 -0.65 -1.66 -9.10
CA VAL A 17 0.24 -0.63 -8.54
C VAL A 17 1.59 -0.64 -9.27
N HIS A 18 2.14 -1.82 -9.52
CA HIS A 18 3.39 -1.96 -10.29
C HIS A 18 3.28 -1.31 -11.67
N ALA A 19 2.27 -1.67 -12.45
CA ALA A 19 2.07 -1.13 -13.80
C ALA A 19 1.89 0.39 -13.79
N GLU A 20 1.06 0.90 -12.89
CA GLU A 20 0.77 2.33 -12.79
C GLU A 20 2.01 3.17 -12.44
N LEU A 21 2.86 2.67 -11.54
CA LEU A 21 4.11 3.34 -11.18
C LEU A 21 5.14 3.26 -12.31
N ALA A 22 5.27 2.11 -12.97
CA ALA A 22 6.17 1.94 -14.10
C ALA A 22 5.80 2.83 -15.29
N ASP A 23 4.50 2.98 -15.57
CA ASP A 23 3.99 3.86 -16.62
C ASP A 23 4.32 5.32 -16.37
N ARG A 24 4.62 5.69 -15.12
CA ARG A 24 5.06 7.04 -14.73
C ARG A 24 6.57 7.17 -14.59
N GLU A 25 7.28 6.28 -15.28
CA GLU A 25 8.75 6.31 -15.40
C GLU A 25 9.49 6.12 -14.06
N HIS A 26 8.87 5.47 -13.08
CA HIS A 26 9.57 5.01 -11.89
C HIS A 26 10.30 3.69 -12.19
N ASP A 27 11.48 3.53 -11.58
CA ASP A 27 12.20 2.25 -11.58
C ASP A 27 11.61 1.38 -10.45
N VAL A 28 10.80 0.40 -10.80
CA VAL A 28 10.01 -0.38 -9.84
C VAL A 28 10.49 -1.83 -9.80
N SER A 29 10.78 -2.31 -8.60
CA SER A 29 11.04 -3.73 -8.33
C SER A 29 10.01 -4.28 -7.36
N VAL A 30 9.77 -5.58 -7.40
CA VAL A 30 8.84 -6.27 -6.51
C VAL A 30 9.56 -7.37 -5.75
N GLU A 31 9.34 -7.43 -4.44
CA GLU A 31 9.81 -8.53 -3.60
C GLU A 31 8.64 -9.09 -2.79
N LEU A 32 8.54 -10.41 -2.72
CA LEU A 32 7.58 -11.07 -1.87
C LEU A 32 8.08 -11.11 -0.42
N ALA A 33 7.19 -10.82 0.52
CA ALA A 33 7.49 -10.78 1.95
C ALA A 33 7.56 -12.19 2.55
N LEU A 34 8.50 -13.00 2.09
CA LEU A 34 8.69 -14.39 2.51
C LEU A 34 9.48 -14.55 3.80
N GLY A 35 9.92 -13.44 4.41
CA GLY A 35 10.65 -13.40 5.67
C GLY A 35 11.39 -12.07 5.82
N ASP A 36 11.77 -11.76 7.06
CA ASP A 36 12.46 -10.49 7.36
C ASP A 36 13.77 -10.34 6.61
N GLU A 37 14.57 -11.42 6.55
CA GLU A 37 15.85 -11.40 5.83
C GLU A 37 15.67 -11.21 4.32
N VAL A 38 14.63 -11.80 3.74
CA VAL A 38 14.31 -11.62 2.32
C VAL A 38 13.99 -10.15 2.03
N MET A 39 13.21 -9.50 2.91
CA MET A 39 12.90 -8.08 2.78
C MET A 39 14.15 -7.20 2.95
N ARG A 40 15.01 -7.49 3.93
CA ARG A 40 16.28 -6.77 4.14
C ARG A 40 17.21 -6.86 2.96
N ASP A 41 17.36 -8.07 2.40
CA ASP A 41 18.21 -8.31 1.24
C ASP A 41 17.69 -7.56 0.00
N ALA A 42 16.37 -7.52 -0.20
CA ALA A 42 15.75 -6.80 -1.29
C ALA A 42 15.99 -5.28 -1.19
N VAL A 43 15.81 -4.72 0.00
CA VAL A 43 16.09 -3.29 0.26
C VAL A 43 17.57 -2.99 0.02
N HIS A 44 18.45 -3.84 0.51
CA HIS A 44 19.90 -3.64 0.33
C HIS A 44 20.32 -3.71 -1.14
N ARG A 45 19.82 -4.69 -1.89
CA ARG A 45 20.18 -4.87 -3.32
C ARG A 45 19.61 -3.79 -4.22
N PHE A 46 18.37 -3.42 -3.99
CA PHE A 46 17.67 -2.47 -4.84
C PHE A 46 17.99 -1.02 -4.48
N ASP A 47 18.32 -0.75 -3.23
CA ASP A 47 18.60 0.59 -2.71
C ASP A 47 17.49 1.59 -3.09
N PRO A 48 16.25 1.38 -2.63
CA PRO A 48 15.11 2.18 -3.04
C PRO A 48 15.11 3.57 -2.39
N ASP A 49 14.52 4.53 -3.08
CA ASP A 49 14.14 5.82 -2.51
C ASP A 49 12.91 5.69 -1.60
N LEU A 50 12.03 4.74 -1.95
CA LEU A 50 10.74 4.55 -1.31
C LEU A 50 10.34 3.08 -1.37
N VAL A 51 9.81 2.56 -0.27
CA VAL A 51 9.17 1.25 -0.20
C VAL A 51 7.65 1.46 -0.15
N ILE A 52 6.90 0.69 -0.93
CA ILE A 52 5.43 0.68 -0.88
C ILE A 52 4.96 -0.76 -0.69
N ALA A 53 4.06 -0.97 0.26
CA ALA A 53 3.44 -2.25 0.53
C ALA A 53 1.97 -2.23 0.10
N PRO A 54 1.65 -2.63 -1.14
CA PRO A 54 0.29 -2.58 -1.66
C PRO A 54 -0.64 -3.63 -1.05
N MET A 55 -0.10 -4.78 -0.68
CA MET A 55 -0.82 -5.83 0.04
C MET A 55 0.16 -6.60 0.92
N LEU A 56 0.06 -6.41 2.21
CA LEU A 56 1.00 -6.99 3.17
C LEU A 56 0.26 -7.53 4.39
N THR A 57 0.47 -8.81 4.69
CA THR A 57 -0.14 -9.50 5.84
C THR A 57 0.83 -9.65 7.02
N THR A 58 2.08 -9.25 6.85
CA THR A 58 3.11 -9.24 7.89
C THR A 58 3.64 -7.83 8.10
N ALA A 59 4.32 -7.58 9.21
CA ALA A 59 4.95 -6.28 9.46
C ALA A 59 6.25 -6.12 8.68
N ILE A 60 6.56 -4.91 8.25
CA ILE A 60 7.90 -4.54 7.78
C ILE A 60 8.80 -4.38 9.00
N PRO A 61 10.00 -5.01 9.02
CA PRO A 61 10.93 -4.86 10.13
C PRO A 61 11.28 -3.39 10.44
N ALA A 62 11.45 -3.08 11.71
CA ALA A 62 11.73 -1.71 12.16
C ALA A 62 13.02 -1.12 11.59
N ASP A 63 14.04 -1.93 11.39
CA ASP A 63 15.29 -1.49 10.77
C ASP A 63 15.10 -1.05 9.31
N ILE A 64 14.12 -1.62 8.61
CA ILE A 64 13.79 -1.20 7.24
C ILE A 64 13.07 0.15 7.24
N TRP A 65 11.92 0.27 7.95
CA TRP A 65 11.17 1.53 7.90
C TRP A 65 11.86 2.68 8.64
N SER A 66 12.84 2.40 9.49
CA SER A 66 13.70 3.43 10.08
C SER A 66 14.75 3.97 9.10
N ALA A 67 15.20 3.16 8.15
CA ALA A 67 16.25 3.51 7.19
C ALA A 67 15.68 4.08 5.88
N VAL A 68 14.54 3.58 5.42
CA VAL A 68 13.89 3.97 4.17
C VAL A 68 12.42 4.26 4.43
N PRO A 69 11.85 5.35 3.92
CA PRO A 69 10.41 5.59 4.03
C PRO A 69 9.62 4.42 3.44
N CYS A 70 8.70 3.89 4.24
CA CYS A 70 7.84 2.79 3.84
C CYS A 70 6.39 3.22 3.93
N LEU A 71 5.65 3.09 2.84
CA LEU A 71 4.23 3.42 2.76
C LEU A 71 3.40 2.14 2.72
N ILE A 72 2.40 2.07 3.58
CA ILE A 72 1.46 0.96 3.66
C ILE A 72 0.16 1.37 2.99
N VAL A 73 -0.37 0.52 2.14
CA VAL A 73 -1.70 0.66 1.56
C VAL A 73 -2.69 -0.07 2.44
N HIS A 74 -3.47 0.68 3.21
CA HIS A 74 -4.48 0.14 4.11
C HIS A 74 -5.86 0.18 3.42
N PRO A 75 -6.59 -0.96 3.33
CA PRO A 75 -7.90 -1.02 2.68
C PRO A 75 -9.01 -0.55 3.62
N GLY A 76 -8.89 0.67 4.11
CA GLY A 76 -9.84 1.35 4.99
C GLY A 76 -9.72 2.86 4.86
N PRO A 77 -10.79 3.60 5.20
CA PRO A 77 -10.76 5.06 5.19
C PRO A 77 -9.85 5.61 6.29
N VAL A 78 -9.57 6.91 6.23
CA VAL A 78 -8.79 7.60 7.26
C VAL A 78 -9.36 7.31 8.65
N GLY A 79 -8.48 6.87 9.55
CA GLY A 79 -8.85 6.53 10.94
C GLY A 79 -9.18 5.06 11.17
N ASP A 80 -9.45 4.30 10.12
CA ASP A 80 -9.64 2.85 10.24
C ASP A 80 -8.28 2.15 10.41
N ARG A 81 -8.23 1.13 11.24
CA ARG A 81 -7.01 0.40 11.60
C ARG A 81 -7.26 -1.10 11.73
N GLY A 82 -6.20 -1.87 11.54
CA GLY A 82 -6.16 -3.29 11.81
C GLY A 82 -6.54 -4.17 10.63
N PRO A 83 -6.49 -5.49 10.83
CA PRO A 83 -6.75 -6.48 9.78
C PRO A 83 -8.25 -6.61 9.47
N SER A 84 -8.56 -7.13 8.29
CA SER A 84 -9.93 -7.48 7.87
C SER A 84 -10.90 -6.28 7.79
N SER A 85 -10.38 -5.07 7.55
CA SER A 85 -11.19 -3.85 7.46
C SER A 85 -12.30 -3.95 6.43
N LEU A 86 -12.01 -4.48 5.24
CA LEU A 86 -13.00 -4.64 4.17
C LEU A 86 -14.07 -5.66 4.55
N ASP A 87 -13.73 -6.75 5.25
CA ASP A 87 -14.70 -7.71 5.76
C ASP A 87 -15.69 -7.05 6.73
N TRP A 88 -15.17 -6.25 7.67
CA TRP A 88 -16.00 -5.50 8.61
C TRP A 88 -16.92 -4.50 7.89
N ALA A 89 -16.40 -3.79 6.88
CA ALA A 89 -17.19 -2.87 6.09
C ALA A 89 -18.39 -3.55 5.41
N ILE A 90 -18.15 -4.70 4.80
CA ILE A 90 -19.21 -5.48 4.14
C ILE A 90 -20.20 -6.03 5.16
N MET A 91 -19.73 -6.63 6.25
CA MET A 91 -20.58 -7.21 7.30
C MET A 91 -21.46 -6.16 7.99
N THR A 92 -20.97 -4.95 8.19
CA THR A 92 -21.72 -3.86 8.83
C THR A 92 -22.57 -3.04 7.87
N GLY A 93 -22.55 -3.35 6.57
CA GLY A 93 -23.32 -2.65 5.56
C GLY A 93 -22.87 -1.20 5.33
N ALA A 94 -21.58 -0.95 5.42
CA ALA A 94 -21.03 0.39 5.17
C ALA A 94 -21.41 0.87 3.77
N LEU A 95 -21.91 2.10 3.66
CA LEU A 95 -22.31 2.70 2.37
C LEU A 95 -21.14 3.32 1.61
N ARG A 96 -20.09 3.69 2.33
CA ARG A 96 -18.85 4.21 1.78
C ARG A 96 -17.67 3.54 2.46
N TRP A 97 -16.59 3.39 1.71
CA TRP A 97 -15.33 2.89 2.22
C TRP A 97 -14.17 3.60 1.54
N GLY A 98 -12.94 3.23 1.85
CA GLY A 98 -11.80 3.91 1.25
C GLY A 98 -10.51 3.12 1.37
N VAL A 99 -9.46 3.72 0.84
CA VAL A 99 -8.07 3.25 0.96
C VAL A 99 -7.23 4.41 1.49
N THR A 100 -6.36 4.13 2.42
CA THR A 100 -5.42 5.09 2.99
C THR A 100 -3.99 4.63 2.78
N VAL A 101 -3.14 5.51 2.28
CA VAL A 101 -1.70 5.28 2.18
C VAL A 101 -1.03 6.05 3.32
N LEU A 102 -0.38 5.32 4.21
CA LEU A 102 0.23 5.89 5.40
C LEU A 102 1.65 5.37 5.62
N GLN A 103 2.44 6.12 6.35
CA GLN A 103 3.82 5.76 6.62
C GLN A 103 3.89 4.68 7.70
N ALA A 104 4.71 3.65 7.46
CA ALA A 104 4.95 2.60 8.44
C ALA A 104 5.74 3.15 9.63
N ASN A 105 5.32 2.79 10.83
CA ASN A 105 6.01 3.04 12.08
C ASN A 105 5.78 1.87 13.06
N ALA A 106 6.09 2.06 14.33
CA ALA A 106 5.96 1.01 15.35
C ALA A 106 4.49 0.62 15.64
N GLU A 107 3.54 1.49 15.33
CA GLU A 107 2.12 1.29 15.56
C GLU A 107 1.40 0.99 14.24
N MET A 108 0.63 -0.11 14.20
CA MET A 108 -0.05 -0.56 12.99
C MET A 108 -1.07 0.49 12.51
N ASP A 109 -1.01 0.84 11.22
CA ASP A 109 -1.93 1.74 10.53
C ASP A 109 -2.11 3.11 11.22
N ALA A 110 -1.11 3.57 11.96
CA ALA A 110 -1.16 4.80 12.75
C ALA A 110 -0.18 5.89 12.31
N GLY A 111 0.61 5.63 11.28
CA GLY A 111 1.59 6.59 10.77
C GLY A 111 0.97 7.77 10.02
N ASP A 112 1.81 8.70 9.61
CA ASP A 112 1.41 9.86 8.85
C ASP A 112 0.72 9.47 7.54
N ILE A 113 -0.39 10.14 7.24
CA ILE A 113 -1.17 9.89 6.03
C ILE A 113 -0.56 10.65 4.86
N TRP A 114 -0.24 9.93 3.79
CA TRP A 114 0.29 10.50 2.56
C TRP A 114 -0.78 10.72 1.50
N ALA A 115 -1.80 9.87 1.45
CA ALA A 115 -2.93 10.00 0.54
C ALA A 115 -4.08 9.12 0.99
N SER A 116 -5.27 9.41 0.50
CA SER A 116 -6.45 8.56 0.67
C SER A 116 -7.38 8.73 -0.53
N ALA A 117 -8.21 7.72 -0.77
CA ALA A 117 -9.28 7.77 -1.76
C ALA A 117 -10.50 7.04 -1.20
N GLU A 118 -11.68 7.57 -1.46
CA GLU A 118 -12.94 6.99 -1.02
C GLU A 118 -13.81 6.56 -2.20
N PHE A 119 -14.70 5.60 -1.97
CA PHE A 119 -15.64 5.12 -2.96
C PHE A 119 -16.97 4.74 -2.30
N ALA A 120 -18.03 4.74 -3.12
CA ALA A 120 -19.32 4.18 -2.69
C ALA A 120 -19.22 2.66 -2.70
N MET A 121 -19.64 2.01 -1.60
CA MET A 121 -19.60 0.55 -1.50
C MET A 121 -20.69 -0.05 -2.40
N PRO A 122 -20.32 -0.85 -3.41
CA PRO A 122 -21.30 -1.53 -4.26
C PRO A 122 -21.91 -2.75 -3.55
N ASP A 123 -23.07 -3.16 -3.99
CA ASP A 123 -23.70 -4.40 -3.54
C ASP A 123 -23.19 -5.58 -4.37
N CYS A 124 -22.01 -6.08 -4.02
CA CYS A 124 -21.36 -7.19 -4.71
C CYS A 124 -20.43 -7.95 -3.77
N SER A 125 -19.81 -9.02 -4.25
CA SER A 125 -18.91 -9.84 -3.44
C SER A 125 -17.64 -9.08 -3.02
N LYS A 126 -17.03 -9.49 -1.91
CA LYS A 126 -15.74 -8.96 -1.44
C LYS A 126 -14.67 -9.00 -2.52
N SER A 127 -14.55 -10.11 -3.24
CA SER A 127 -13.54 -10.24 -4.29
C SER A 127 -13.77 -9.26 -5.44
N SER A 128 -15.00 -8.98 -5.79
CA SER A 128 -15.36 -7.98 -6.81
C SER A 128 -15.00 -6.57 -6.34
N VAL A 129 -15.37 -6.19 -5.11
CA VAL A 129 -15.01 -4.89 -4.52
C VAL A 129 -13.49 -4.72 -4.48
N TYR A 130 -12.78 -5.75 -4.04
CA TYR A 130 -11.32 -5.70 -3.92
C TYR A 130 -10.63 -5.49 -5.26
N ARG A 131 -11.11 -6.16 -6.32
CA ARG A 131 -10.52 -6.07 -7.67
C ARG A 131 -10.85 -4.78 -8.41
N THR A 132 -11.93 -4.11 -8.06
CA THR A 132 -12.41 -2.91 -8.74
C THR A 132 -12.27 -1.68 -7.86
N GLU A 133 -13.20 -1.40 -6.97
CA GLU A 133 -13.23 -0.15 -6.19
C GLU A 133 -12.00 0.00 -5.29
N VAL A 134 -11.59 -1.05 -4.58
CA VAL A 134 -10.41 -1.00 -3.72
C VAL A 134 -9.14 -0.86 -4.55
N ALA A 135 -9.01 -1.61 -5.65
CA ALA A 135 -7.85 -1.51 -6.53
C ALA A 135 -7.73 -0.15 -7.20
N ASP A 136 -8.85 0.43 -7.67
CA ASP A 136 -8.87 1.76 -8.27
C ASP A 136 -8.51 2.84 -7.25
N ALA A 137 -9.07 2.78 -6.05
CA ALA A 137 -8.77 3.70 -4.96
C ALA A 137 -7.31 3.57 -4.50
N ALA A 138 -6.80 2.34 -4.40
CA ALA A 138 -5.41 2.08 -4.04
C ALA A 138 -4.44 2.65 -5.08
N ALA A 139 -4.70 2.43 -6.37
CA ALA A 139 -3.87 2.97 -7.43
C ALA A 139 -3.87 4.50 -7.39
N GLU A 140 -5.02 5.15 -7.27
CA GLU A 140 -5.14 6.60 -7.15
C GLU A 140 -4.36 7.14 -5.95
N ALA A 141 -4.56 6.55 -4.77
CA ALA A 141 -3.91 6.99 -3.54
C ALA A 141 -2.39 6.76 -3.58
N VAL A 142 -1.93 5.64 -4.12
CA VAL A 142 -0.49 5.35 -4.26
C VAL A 142 0.18 6.34 -5.20
N LEU A 143 -0.42 6.63 -6.34
CA LEU A 143 0.14 7.59 -7.29
C LEU A 143 0.24 9.00 -6.69
N LEU A 144 -0.78 9.41 -5.95
CA LEU A 144 -0.77 10.69 -5.25
C LEU A 144 0.30 10.72 -4.15
N ALA A 145 0.42 9.66 -3.36
CA ALA A 145 1.43 9.55 -2.32
C ALA A 145 2.85 9.57 -2.91
N ALA A 146 3.10 8.84 -3.99
CA ALA A 146 4.39 8.84 -4.67
C ALA A 146 4.75 10.23 -5.23
N ALA A 147 3.78 10.94 -5.81
CA ALA A 147 3.99 12.30 -6.30
C ALA A 147 4.30 13.28 -5.16
N ARG A 148 3.59 13.19 -4.04
CA ARG A 148 3.85 14.00 -2.85
C ARG A 148 5.22 13.71 -2.25
N PHE A 149 5.60 12.44 -2.19
CA PHE A 149 6.92 12.04 -1.72
C PHE A 149 8.03 12.60 -2.61
N ALA A 150 7.89 12.50 -3.91
CA ALA A 150 8.84 13.08 -4.87
C ALA A 150 8.97 14.59 -4.69
N GLY A 151 7.85 15.31 -4.51
CA GLY A 151 7.83 16.74 -4.26
C GLY A 151 8.45 17.17 -2.92
N ALA A 152 8.34 16.36 -1.89
CA ALA A 152 8.91 16.64 -0.57
C ALA A 152 10.44 16.49 -0.50
N ARG A 153 11.05 15.91 -1.52
CA ARG A 153 12.52 15.73 -1.62
C ARG A 153 13.26 16.93 -2.22
N TYR A 154 12.56 17.94 -2.70
CA TYR A 154 13.12 19.13 -3.32
C TYR A 154 12.93 20.38 -2.47
#